data_0ee9044c36c07a85a058bda3b09521a9
#
_entry.id   0ee9044c36c07a85a058bda3b09521a9
#
_cell.length_a   1.000
_cell.length_b   1.000
_cell.length_c   1.000
_cell.angle_alpha   90.00
_cell.angle_beta   90.00
_cell.angle_gamma   90.00
#
_symmetry.space_group_name_H-M   'P 1'
#
loop_
_entity.id
_entity.type
_entity.pdbx_description
1 polymer ?
#
loop_
_entity_poly.entity_id
_entity_poly.type
_entity_poly.pdbx_seq_one_letter_code
_entity_poly.pdbx_strand_id
1 'polypeptide(L)'
;HNPHTTWDYYAPRFKEMRYDEPDSKFNAWCEGKTGYPFVDAAMRQLVQTGWMHNRTRMVVASFLVKDLHLEWQHGARFFGEHLIDFDVASNSHGWQWTAGCGTDASPYYRVFNPIEQGKRFDAEGDYIRKFVPELAHLSAAEIHEPWLYLDGYSNGYAERVVDHAAERIESLARLSEIKADKPLDPRV
;
A
#
# COMPACT_ATOMS: atom_id res chain seq x y z
N HIS A 1 -20.57 -16.26 4.60
CA HIS A 1 -21.02 -16.23 5.98
C HIS A 1 -21.00 -14.82 6.59
N ASN A 2 -20.22 -13.88 6.05
CA ASN A 2 -20.09 -12.50 6.54
C ASN A 2 -20.23 -11.48 5.39
N PRO A 3 -21.42 -11.35 4.75
CA PRO A 3 -21.59 -10.52 3.56
C PRO A 3 -21.32 -9.03 3.82
N HIS A 4 -21.49 -8.56 5.07
CA HIS A 4 -21.20 -7.18 5.47
C HIS A 4 -19.72 -6.80 5.28
N THR A 5 -18.81 -7.77 5.27
CA THR A 5 -17.36 -7.51 5.10
C THR A 5 -16.98 -7.05 3.69
N THR A 6 -17.92 -6.99 2.76
CA THR A 6 -17.67 -6.37 1.45
C THR A 6 -17.56 -4.86 1.50
N TRP A 7 -18.09 -4.22 2.55
CA TRP A 7 -18.07 -2.77 2.75
C TRP A 7 -17.70 -2.33 4.16
N ASP A 8 -17.72 -3.26 5.13
CA ASP A 8 -17.47 -2.97 6.54
C ASP A 8 -16.35 -3.86 7.10
N TYR A 9 -15.78 -3.48 8.23
CA TYR A 9 -14.67 -4.17 8.86
C TYR A 9 -15.07 -5.56 9.38
N TYR A 10 -14.28 -6.59 9.04
CA TYR A 10 -14.41 -7.92 9.65
C TYR A 10 -14.09 -7.87 11.15
N ALA A 11 -13.05 -7.14 11.55
CA ALA A 11 -12.74 -6.86 12.95
C ALA A 11 -13.20 -5.44 13.33
N PRO A 12 -14.37 -5.28 13.99
CA PRO A 12 -15.03 -3.98 14.21
C PRO A 12 -14.16 -2.95 14.97
N ARG A 13 -13.21 -3.40 15.80
CA ARG A 13 -12.30 -2.52 16.55
C ARG A 13 -11.48 -1.58 15.65
N PHE A 14 -11.25 -1.97 14.39
CA PHE A 14 -10.51 -1.13 13.46
C PHE A 14 -11.28 0.10 12.99
N LYS A 15 -12.60 0.19 13.26
CA LYS A 15 -13.37 1.42 13.07
C LYS A 15 -12.95 2.54 14.02
N GLU A 16 -12.37 2.19 15.16
CA GLU A 16 -11.90 3.11 16.19
C GLU A 16 -10.47 3.59 15.92
N MET A 17 -9.82 3.00 14.91
CA MET A 17 -8.48 3.41 14.52
C MET A 17 -8.52 4.83 13.95
N ARG A 18 -7.53 5.64 14.29
CA ARG A 18 -7.40 6.99 13.77
C ARG A 18 -6.93 6.93 12.33
N TYR A 19 -7.84 7.24 11.40
CA TYR A 19 -7.53 7.38 9.97
C TYR A 19 -7.45 8.85 9.58
N ASP A 20 -6.69 9.13 8.52
CA ASP A 20 -6.62 10.44 7.92
C ASP A 20 -7.67 10.55 6.79
N GLU A 21 -8.03 11.78 6.42
CA GLU A 21 -8.89 12.03 5.26
C GLU A 21 -8.08 12.00 3.97
N PRO A 22 -8.66 11.51 2.85
CA PRO A 22 -8.01 11.55 1.54
C PRO A 22 -7.60 12.97 1.14
N ASP A 23 -6.35 13.14 0.78
CA ASP A 23 -5.73 14.41 0.41
C ASP A 23 -4.89 14.29 -0.88
N SER A 24 -3.95 15.20 -1.08
CA SER A 24 -3.02 15.16 -2.23
C SER A 24 -2.15 13.90 -2.27
N LYS A 25 -1.86 13.26 -1.12
CA LYS A 25 -1.08 12.01 -1.07
C LYS A 25 -1.90 10.83 -1.61
N PHE A 26 -3.23 10.81 -1.35
CA PHE A 26 -4.13 9.84 -1.97
C PHE A 26 -4.15 9.99 -3.49
N ASN A 27 -4.23 11.23 -3.99
CA ASN A 27 -4.18 11.49 -5.42
C ASN A 27 -2.84 11.03 -6.02
N ALA A 28 -1.72 11.31 -5.35
CA ALA A 28 -0.40 10.84 -5.76
C ALA A 28 -0.32 9.31 -5.81
N TRP A 29 -0.95 8.61 -4.84
CA TRP A 29 -1.05 7.15 -4.87
C TRP A 29 -1.86 6.66 -6.07
N CYS A 30 -3.03 7.24 -6.34
CA CYS A 30 -3.87 6.90 -7.50
C CYS A 30 -3.13 7.11 -8.84
N GLU A 31 -2.30 8.16 -8.93
CA GLU A 31 -1.55 8.53 -10.14
C GLU A 31 -0.20 7.81 -10.28
N GLY A 32 0.23 7.03 -9.28
CA GLY A 32 1.57 6.43 -9.25
C GLY A 32 2.67 7.47 -9.22
N LYS A 33 2.55 8.43 -8.30
CA LYS A 33 3.46 9.56 -8.06
C LYS A 33 3.80 9.71 -6.58
N THR A 34 3.91 8.60 -5.86
CA THR A 34 4.19 8.59 -4.43
C THR A 34 5.66 8.88 -4.10
N GLY A 35 6.55 8.79 -5.10
CA GLY A 35 7.98 8.85 -4.92
C GLY A 35 8.59 7.53 -4.41
N TYR A 36 7.82 6.44 -4.40
CA TYR A 36 8.26 5.08 -4.12
C TYR A 36 8.16 4.25 -5.41
N PRO A 37 9.29 3.99 -6.11
CA PRO A 37 9.30 3.47 -7.48
C PRO A 37 8.50 2.20 -7.69
N PHE A 38 8.57 1.24 -6.75
CA PHE A 38 7.85 -0.02 -6.86
C PHE A 38 6.32 0.14 -6.65
N VAL A 39 5.90 1.06 -5.78
CA VAL A 39 4.48 1.45 -5.59
C VAL A 39 3.97 2.14 -6.85
N ASP A 40 4.73 3.11 -7.36
CA ASP A 40 4.35 3.92 -8.52
C ASP A 40 4.25 3.07 -9.78
N ALA A 41 5.21 2.16 -10.00
CA ALA A 41 5.14 1.21 -11.11
C ALA A 41 3.87 0.34 -11.05
N ALA A 42 3.50 -0.13 -9.87
CA ALA A 42 2.32 -0.96 -9.68
C ALA A 42 1.02 -0.20 -9.95
N MET A 43 0.90 1.03 -9.45
CA MET A 43 -0.29 1.85 -9.65
C MET A 43 -0.43 2.27 -11.12
N ARG A 44 0.67 2.64 -11.78
CA ARG A 44 0.67 2.95 -13.22
C ARG A 44 0.34 1.72 -14.08
N GLN A 45 0.84 0.53 -13.71
CA GLN A 45 0.44 -0.71 -14.38
C GLN A 45 -1.06 -0.93 -14.29
N LEU A 46 -1.64 -0.78 -13.09
CA LEU A 46 -3.09 -0.93 -12.89
C LEU A 46 -3.89 -0.04 -13.83
N VAL A 47 -3.59 1.27 -13.83
CA VAL A 47 -4.32 2.25 -14.65
C VAL A 47 -4.14 1.99 -16.16
N GLN A 48 -2.93 1.57 -16.59
CA GLN A 48 -2.63 1.33 -18.00
C GLN A 48 -3.20 0.02 -18.54
N THR A 49 -3.28 -1.02 -17.69
CA THR A 49 -3.56 -2.40 -18.18
C THR A 49 -4.81 -3.01 -17.55
N GLY A 50 -5.37 -2.41 -16.51
CA GLY A 50 -6.46 -3.00 -15.74
C GLY A 50 -6.04 -4.23 -14.91
N TRP A 51 -4.73 -4.46 -14.76
CA TRP A 51 -4.23 -5.64 -14.06
C TRP A 51 -3.02 -5.31 -13.18
N MET A 52 -2.89 -6.05 -12.08
CA MET A 52 -1.77 -5.94 -11.14
C MET A 52 -1.49 -7.30 -10.53
N HIS A 53 -0.21 -7.69 -10.44
CA HIS A 53 0.20 -8.94 -9.78
C HIS A 53 -0.16 -8.92 -8.28
N ASN A 54 -0.54 -10.06 -7.72
CA ASN A 54 -0.95 -10.16 -6.31
C ASN A 54 0.07 -9.55 -5.33
N ARG A 55 1.37 -9.75 -5.55
CA ARG A 55 2.41 -9.17 -4.69
C ARG A 55 2.35 -7.64 -4.66
N THR A 56 2.22 -7.01 -5.82
CA THR A 56 2.13 -5.56 -5.90
C THR A 56 0.82 -5.02 -5.33
N ARG A 57 -0.32 -5.74 -5.50
CA ARG A 57 -1.59 -5.40 -4.81
C ARG A 57 -1.40 -5.31 -3.29
N MET A 58 -0.70 -6.26 -2.69
CA MET A 58 -0.41 -6.24 -1.24
C MET A 58 0.48 -5.05 -0.84
N VAL A 59 1.49 -4.73 -1.63
CA VAL A 59 2.41 -3.63 -1.33
C VAL A 59 1.72 -2.28 -1.41
N VAL A 60 0.98 -2.01 -2.50
CA VAL A 60 0.28 -0.72 -2.67
C VAL A 60 -0.87 -0.55 -1.68
N ALA A 61 -1.55 -1.66 -1.30
CA ALA A 61 -2.58 -1.63 -0.27
C ALA A 61 -1.99 -1.36 1.12
N SER A 62 -0.85 -2.00 1.45
CA SER A 62 -0.13 -1.70 2.69
C SER A 62 0.32 -0.25 2.74
N PHE A 63 0.82 0.28 1.64
CA PHE A 63 1.24 1.68 1.55
C PHE A 63 0.06 2.63 1.81
N LEU A 64 -1.08 2.41 1.16
CA LEU A 64 -2.27 3.24 1.39
C LEU A 64 -2.71 3.25 2.85
N VAL A 65 -2.83 2.07 3.47
CA VAL A 65 -3.41 1.95 4.81
C VAL A 65 -2.41 2.28 5.91
N LYS A 66 -1.11 2.02 5.71
CA LYS A 66 -0.11 2.04 6.78
C LYS A 66 0.96 3.11 6.64
N ASP A 67 1.11 3.69 5.46
CA ASP A 67 2.01 4.81 5.22
C ASP A 67 1.20 6.11 4.96
N LEU A 68 0.02 6.01 4.32
CA LEU A 68 -0.88 7.15 4.15
C LEU A 68 -2.01 7.19 5.18
N HIS A 69 -2.15 6.16 6.00
CA HIS A 69 -3.13 6.04 7.10
C HIS A 69 -4.60 6.21 6.67
N LEU A 70 -4.93 5.80 5.44
CA LEU A 70 -6.29 5.90 4.91
C LEU A 70 -7.08 4.61 5.14
N GLU A 71 -8.40 4.72 5.23
CA GLU A 71 -9.28 3.56 5.29
C GLU A 71 -9.14 2.70 4.02
N TRP A 72 -9.13 1.39 4.20
CA TRP A 72 -8.95 0.43 3.09
C TRP A 72 -10.01 0.55 1.99
N GLN A 73 -11.22 1.04 2.32
CA GLN A 73 -12.33 1.20 1.40
C GLN A 73 -12.01 2.16 0.24
N HIS A 74 -11.17 3.18 0.47
CA HIS A 74 -10.76 4.11 -0.59
C HIS A 74 -9.98 3.37 -1.69
N GLY A 75 -9.01 2.54 -1.29
CA GLY A 75 -8.23 1.74 -2.23
C GLY A 75 -9.04 0.61 -2.86
N ALA A 76 -9.92 -0.05 -2.09
CA ALA A 76 -10.79 -1.10 -2.60
C ALA A 76 -11.72 -0.59 -3.70
N ARG A 77 -12.24 0.63 -3.56
CA ARG A 77 -13.05 1.31 -4.58
C ARG A 77 -12.21 1.59 -5.83
N PHE A 78 -11.03 2.18 -5.66
CA PHE A 78 -10.14 2.46 -6.78
C PHE A 78 -9.77 1.19 -7.57
N PHE A 79 -9.52 0.08 -6.89
CA PHE A 79 -9.29 -1.21 -7.52
C PHE A 79 -10.54 -1.70 -8.29
N GLY A 80 -11.73 -1.52 -7.72
CA GLY A 80 -12.99 -1.88 -8.37
C GLY A 80 -13.26 -1.12 -9.67
N GLU A 81 -12.77 0.10 -9.77
CA GLU A 81 -12.90 0.96 -10.95
C GLU A 81 -11.90 0.61 -12.07
N HIS A 82 -10.78 -0.05 -11.74
CA HIS A 82 -9.68 -0.26 -12.67
C HIS A 82 -9.38 -1.72 -13.00
N LEU A 83 -9.64 -2.68 -12.08
CA LEU A 83 -9.29 -4.08 -12.29
C LEU A 83 -10.27 -4.78 -13.25
N ILE A 84 -9.74 -5.39 -14.32
CA ILE A 84 -10.52 -6.21 -15.25
C ILE A 84 -10.90 -7.58 -14.66
N ASP A 85 -10.16 -8.05 -13.66
CA ASP A 85 -10.39 -9.30 -12.92
C ASP A 85 -11.08 -9.04 -11.57
N PHE A 86 -11.83 -7.93 -11.48
CA PHE A 86 -12.47 -7.52 -10.23
C PHE A 86 -13.50 -8.56 -9.75
N ASP A 87 -13.35 -8.96 -8.48
CA ASP A 87 -14.32 -9.73 -7.72
C ASP A 87 -14.50 -9.10 -6.35
N VAL A 88 -15.74 -8.79 -5.99
CA VAL A 88 -16.07 -8.04 -4.75
C VAL A 88 -15.54 -8.73 -3.50
N ALA A 89 -15.71 -10.05 -3.40
CA ALA A 89 -15.30 -10.80 -2.21
C ALA A 89 -13.77 -10.88 -2.10
N SER A 90 -13.10 -11.21 -3.21
CA SER A 90 -11.63 -11.29 -3.26
C SER A 90 -10.98 -9.93 -3.00
N ASN A 91 -11.55 -8.87 -3.56
CA ASN A 91 -11.05 -7.51 -3.38
C ASN A 91 -11.17 -7.05 -1.92
N SER A 92 -12.37 -7.09 -1.35
CA SER A 92 -12.61 -6.66 0.04
C SER A 92 -11.83 -7.51 1.05
N HIS A 93 -11.76 -8.82 0.84
CA HIS A 93 -10.97 -9.70 1.70
C HIS A 93 -9.46 -9.42 1.61
N GLY A 94 -8.92 -9.24 0.40
CA GLY A 94 -7.50 -8.94 0.20
C GLY A 94 -7.09 -7.60 0.82
N TRP A 95 -7.93 -6.57 0.67
CA TRP A 95 -7.72 -5.27 1.29
C TRP A 95 -7.73 -5.35 2.81
N GLN A 96 -8.72 -6.01 3.41
CA GLN A 96 -8.81 -6.17 4.86
C GLN A 96 -7.69 -7.04 5.43
N TRP A 97 -7.28 -8.09 4.68
CA TRP A 97 -6.11 -8.89 5.06
C TRP A 97 -4.86 -8.02 5.14
N THR A 98 -4.61 -7.20 4.12
CA THR A 98 -3.45 -6.28 4.11
C THR A 98 -3.57 -5.21 5.19
N ALA A 99 -4.76 -4.67 5.41
CA ALA A 99 -5.00 -3.68 6.47
C ALA A 99 -4.80 -4.25 7.89
N GLY A 100 -4.90 -5.58 8.04
CA GLY A 100 -4.79 -6.26 9.34
C GLY A 100 -6.11 -6.35 10.10
N CYS A 101 -7.23 -5.98 9.48
CA CYS A 101 -8.57 -6.03 10.05
C CYS A 101 -9.40 -7.21 9.53
N GLY A 102 -8.86 -8.01 8.60
CA GLY A 102 -9.51 -9.18 8.01
C GLY A 102 -9.19 -10.50 8.72
N THR A 103 -9.50 -11.60 8.02
CA THR A 103 -9.19 -12.96 8.46
C THR A 103 -7.73 -13.27 8.21
N ASP A 104 -6.86 -13.06 9.17
CA ASP A 104 -5.45 -13.47 9.10
C ASP A 104 -5.09 -14.29 10.33
N ALA A 105 -4.49 -15.45 10.11
CA ALA A 105 -3.91 -16.27 11.17
C ALA A 105 -2.55 -15.73 11.65
N SER A 106 -2.00 -14.70 11.01
CA SER A 106 -0.72 -14.11 11.42
C SER A 106 -0.90 -13.28 12.70
N PRO A 107 -0.11 -13.56 13.75
CA PRO A 107 -0.16 -12.81 15.00
C PRO A 107 0.42 -11.39 14.87
N TYR A 108 0.99 -11.06 13.72
CA TYR A 108 1.73 -9.82 13.52
C TYR A 108 1.06 -8.88 12.53
N TYR A 109 0.93 -7.62 12.92
CA TYR A 109 0.57 -6.51 12.04
C TYR A 109 1.77 -6.19 11.13
N ARG A 110 1.66 -6.60 9.85
CA ARG A 110 2.74 -6.46 8.87
C ARG A 110 2.66 -5.09 8.19
N VAL A 111 3.71 -4.31 8.30
CA VAL A 111 3.93 -3.11 7.46
C VAL A 111 4.96 -3.50 6.40
N PHE A 112 4.57 -3.54 5.14
CA PHE A 112 5.50 -3.85 4.05
C PHE A 112 6.41 -2.65 3.80
N ASN A 113 7.72 -2.88 3.78
CA ASN A 113 8.67 -1.87 3.34
C ASN A 113 8.66 -1.83 1.80
N PRO A 114 8.18 -0.75 1.15
CA PRO A 114 8.05 -0.70 -0.31
C PRO A 114 9.40 -0.77 -1.04
N ILE A 115 10.47 -0.29 -0.41
CA ILE A 115 11.83 -0.34 -0.95
C ILE A 115 12.34 -1.77 -0.98
N GLU A 116 12.26 -2.47 0.16
CA GLU A 116 12.72 -3.86 0.28
C GLU A 116 11.87 -4.82 -0.58
N GLN A 117 10.56 -4.51 -0.78
CA GLN A 117 9.73 -5.27 -1.70
C GLN A 117 10.20 -5.07 -3.15
N GLY A 118 10.53 -3.85 -3.55
CA GLY A 118 11.12 -3.56 -4.86
C GLY A 118 12.43 -4.30 -5.07
N LYS A 119 13.40 -4.14 -4.18
CA LYS A 119 14.70 -4.83 -4.24
C LYS A 119 14.57 -6.35 -4.33
N ARG A 120 13.58 -6.94 -3.65
CA ARG A 120 13.37 -8.39 -3.63
C ARG A 120 12.70 -8.94 -4.88
N PHE A 121 11.71 -8.23 -5.44
CA PHE A 121 10.84 -8.76 -6.50
C PHE A 121 11.12 -8.15 -7.88
N ASP A 122 11.94 -7.11 -7.94
CA ASP A 122 12.38 -6.43 -9.15
C ASP A 122 13.84 -5.98 -8.99
N ALA A 123 14.73 -6.91 -8.61
CA ALA A 123 16.11 -6.60 -8.23
C ALA A 123 16.85 -5.80 -9.30
N GLU A 124 16.62 -6.09 -10.58
CA GLU A 124 17.23 -5.39 -11.71
C GLU A 124 16.50 -4.08 -12.08
N GLY A 125 15.31 -3.83 -11.52
CA GLY A 125 14.51 -2.63 -11.78
C GLY A 125 13.80 -2.62 -13.13
N ASP A 126 13.64 -3.77 -13.77
CA ASP A 126 13.02 -3.87 -15.11
C ASP A 126 11.53 -3.54 -15.07
N TYR A 127 10.83 -3.98 -14.02
CA TYR A 127 9.44 -3.65 -13.80
C TYR A 127 9.25 -2.15 -13.55
N ILE A 128 10.09 -1.56 -12.70
CA ILE A 128 10.07 -0.12 -12.44
C ILE A 128 10.33 0.65 -13.73
N ARG A 129 11.38 0.34 -14.50
CA ARG A 129 11.69 1.04 -15.76
C ARG A 129 10.55 0.98 -16.77
N LYS A 130 9.83 -0.15 -16.82
CA LYS A 130 8.71 -0.33 -17.73
C LYS A 130 7.56 0.63 -17.47
N PHE A 131 7.24 0.89 -16.20
CA PHE A 131 6.07 1.69 -15.82
C PHE A 131 6.41 3.10 -15.28
N VAL A 132 7.70 3.33 -14.97
CA VAL A 132 8.22 4.62 -14.49
C VAL A 132 9.42 5.01 -15.37
N PRO A 133 9.17 5.41 -16.63
CA PRO A 133 10.23 5.71 -17.59
C PRO A 133 11.15 6.84 -17.15
N GLU A 134 10.70 7.72 -16.25
CA GLU A 134 11.50 8.80 -15.66
C GLU A 134 12.74 8.25 -14.92
N LEU A 135 12.70 7.01 -14.45
CA LEU A 135 13.80 6.34 -13.74
C LEU A 135 14.63 5.40 -14.63
N ALA A 136 14.34 5.33 -15.94
CA ALA A 136 15.00 4.37 -16.84
C ALA A 136 16.51 4.55 -16.96
N HIS A 137 17.03 5.73 -16.65
CA HIS A 137 18.46 6.06 -16.69
C HIS A 137 19.24 5.53 -15.48
N LEU A 138 18.56 5.16 -14.39
CA LEU A 138 19.22 4.70 -13.17
C LEU A 138 19.62 3.23 -13.26
N SER A 139 20.72 2.88 -12.61
CA SER A 139 21.15 1.49 -12.47
C SER A 139 20.22 0.69 -11.56
N ALA A 140 20.37 -0.64 -11.53
CA ALA A 140 19.61 -1.53 -10.64
C ALA A 140 19.79 -1.19 -9.15
N ALA A 141 20.95 -0.72 -8.75
CA ALA A 141 21.21 -0.33 -7.36
C ALA A 141 20.54 1.00 -6.98
N GLU A 142 20.36 1.90 -7.93
CA GLU A 142 19.88 3.28 -7.70
C GLU A 142 18.37 3.40 -7.81
N ILE A 143 17.76 2.62 -8.71
CA ILE A 143 16.37 2.79 -9.12
C ILE A 143 15.35 2.60 -7.99
N HIS A 144 15.71 1.86 -6.94
CA HIS A 144 14.82 1.62 -5.80
C HIS A 144 14.79 2.76 -4.79
N GLU A 145 15.84 3.60 -4.74
CA GLU A 145 15.98 4.72 -3.82
C GLU A 145 16.56 5.96 -4.54
N PRO A 146 15.87 6.47 -5.57
CA PRO A 146 16.39 7.55 -6.42
C PRO A 146 16.76 8.83 -5.64
N TRP A 147 16.10 9.08 -4.51
CA TRP A 147 16.39 10.22 -3.63
C TRP A 147 17.80 10.24 -3.01
N LEU A 148 18.54 9.13 -3.08
CA LEU A 148 19.91 9.04 -2.58
C LEU A 148 20.94 9.48 -3.63
N TYR A 149 20.52 9.74 -4.87
CA TYR A 149 21.39 9.99 -6.00
C TYR A 149 21.11 11.34 -6.63
N LEU A 150 22.18 11.99 -7.12
CA LEU A 150 22.15 13.36 -7.62
C LEU A 150 21.21 13.53 -8.83
N ASP A 151 21.11 12.52 -9.67
CA ASP A 151 20.30 12.49 -10.88
C ASP A 151 18.97 11.75 -10.73
N GLY A 152 18.65 11.30 -9.52
CA GLY A 152 17.44 10.54 -9.23
C GLY A 152 16.13 11.24 -9.60
N TYR A 153 16.14 12.56 -9.64
CA TYR A 153 14.99 13.39 -10.04
C TYR A 153 15.17 14.12 -11.37
N SER A 154 16.25 13.88 -12.10
CA SER A 154 16.63 14.64 -13.30
C SER A 154 15.59 14.61 -14.42
N ASN A 155 14.78 13.54 -14.51
CA ASN A 155 13.72 13.39 -15.52
C ASN A 155 12.31 13.67 -14.96
N GLY A 156 12.22 14.38 -13.82
CA GLY A 156 10.94 14.83 -13.27
C GLY A 156 10.18 13.73 -12.49
N TYR A 157 10.88 12.73 -11.97
CA TYR A 157 10.27 11.78 -11.04
C TYR A 157 9.81 12.50 -9.75
N ALA A 158 8.69 12.05 -9.17
CA ALA A 158 8.10 12.67 -7.98
C ALA A 158 8.96 12.45 -6.72
N GLU A 159 8.99 13.46 -5.85
CA GLU A 159 9.55 13.31 -4.50
C GLU A 159 8.65 12.42 -3.63
N ARG A 160 9.23 11.84 -2.58
CA ARG A 160 8.49 11.00 -1.63
C ARG A 160 7.42 11.82 -0.90
N VAL A 161 6.17 11.35 -0.93
CA VAL A 161 5.04 12.00 -0.25
C VAL A 161 5.06 11.81 1.27
N VAL A 162 5.79 10.80 1.76
CA VAL A 162 5.97 10.47 3.18
C VAL A 162 7.35 9.85 3.42
N ASP A 163 7.78 9.78 4.67
CA ASP A 163 8.92 8.96 5.09
C ASP A 163 8.42 7.62 5.67
N HIS A 164 8.67 6.52 4.95
CA HIS A 164 8.19 5.19 5.34
C HIS A 164 8.62 4.78 6.76
N ALA A 165 9.83 5.13 7.20
CA ALA A 165 10.30 4.73 8.53
C ALA A 165 9.50 5.43 9.63
N ALA A 166 9.19 6.71 9.44
CA ALA A 166 8.35 7.48 10.35
C ALA A 166 6.90 6.97 10.34
N GLU A 167 6.31 6.75 9.14
CA GLU A 167 4.93 6.30 9.02
C GLU A 167 4.72 4.86 9.55
N ARG A 168 5.74 4.01 9.45
CA ARG A 168 5.69 2.68 10.08
C ARG A 168 5.57 2.78 11.60
N ILE A 169 6.28 3.71 12.24
CA ILE A 169 6.20 3.95 13.69
C ILE A 169 4.80 4.46 14.05
N GLU A 170 4.30 5.46 13.31
CA GLU A 170 2.97 6.02 13.49
C GLU A 170 1.87 4.95 13.31
N SER A 171 1.96 4.11 12.27
CA SER A 171 1.00 3.03 12.03
C SER A 171 0.93 2.03 13.20
N LEU A 172 2.07 1.70 13.79
CA LEU A 172 2.13 0.82 14.97
C LEU A 172 1.59 1.52 16.22
N ALA A 173 1.80 2.83 16.37
CA ALA A 173 1.24 3.61 17.45
C ALA A 173 -0.30 3.64 17.37
N ARG A 174 -0.87 3.97 16.21
CA ARG A 174 -2.32 3.95 15.96
C ARG A 174 -2.93 2.57 16.23
N LEU A 175 -2.24 1.50 15.85
CA LEU A 175 -2.69 0.14 16.17
C LEU A 175 -2.70 -0.13 17.68
N SER A 176 -1.72 0.39 18.44
CA SER A 176 -1.66 0.20 19.89
C SER A 176 -2.78 0.93 20.60
N GLU A 177 -3.23 2.08 20.11
CA GLU A 177 -4.37 2.84 20.63
C GLU A 177 -5.64 1.97 20.70
N ILE A 178 -5.98 1.27 19.60
CA ILE A 178 -7.18 0.42 19.55
C ILE A 178 -7.02 -0.95 20.25
N LYS A 179 -5.80 -1.32 20.65
CA LYS A 179 -5.55 -2.56 21.42
C LYS A 179 -5.66 -2.35 22.92
N ALA A 180 -5.37 -1.15 23.40
CA ALA A 180 -5.35 -0.83 24.81
C ALA A 180 -6.75 -0.84 25.45
N ASP A 181 -7.81 -0.64 24.66
CA ASP A 181 -9.19 -0.51 25.13
C ASP A 181 -9.96 -1.83 25.25
N LYS A 182 -9.33 -3.00 25.07
CA LYS A 182 -10.01 -4.29 25.26
C LYS A 182 -9.31 -5.17 26.28
N PRO A 183 -10.06 -5.68 27.30
CA PRO A 183 -9.63 -6.82 28.07
C PRO A 183 -9.39 -7.99 27.10
N LEU A 184 -8.24 -8.67 27.23
CA LEU A 184 -7.96 -9.93 26.54
C LEU A 184 -9.15 -10.86 26.73
N ASP A 185 -9.79 -11.32 25.67
CA ASP A 185 -10.78 -12.38 25.74
C ASP A 185 -10.09 -13.61 26.35
N PRO A 186 -10.50 -14.08 27.53
CA PRO A 186 -9.83 -15.19 28.20
C PRO A 186 -9.95 -16.54 27.46
N ARG A 187 -10.51 -16.53 26.24
CA ARG A 187 -10.73 -17.74 25.41
C ARG A 187 -9.87 -17.78 24.14
N VAL A 188 -8.85 -16.90 24.03
CA VAL A 188 -7.86 -16.91 22.95
C VAL A 188 -6.47 -17.17 23.50
#